data_b9d663ba013aec9680faca5633ce707e
#
_entry.id   b9d663ba013aec9680faca5633ce707e
#
_cell.length_a   1.000
_cell.length_b   1.000
_cell.length_c   1.000
_cell.angle_alpha   90.00
_cell.angle_beta   90.00
_cell.angle_gamma   90.00
#
_symmetry.space_group_name_H-M   'P 1'
#
loop_
_entity.id
_entity.type
_entity.pdbx_description
1 polymer ?
#
loop_
_entity_poly.entity_id
_entity_poly.type
_entity_poly.pdbx_seq_one_letter_code
_entity_poly.pdbx_strand_id
1 'polypeptide(L)'
;MNNNYSRVAIFMCVFLLAAWSMAEPLKASPAITAEAARTMTAAAERAARAQGYAIVISIVDNHGNLKHFHRMDGVSSGSIQVAQLKAMTSARFPLSSRSLADRSAGLPANPYASLPGFTLLGGGLPIMDANGQHIGGIGISGATPELDAQFAQAALDDDDV
;
A
#
# COMPACT_ATOMS: atom_id res chain seq x y z
N MET A 1 -1.43 -60.86 -40.54
CA MET A 1 -2.11 -60.43 -39.28
C MET A 1 -1.71 -58.99 -39.03
N ASN A 2 -2.66 -58.11 -38.90
CA ASN A 2 -2.63 -56.69 -39.22
C ASN A 2 -1.92 -55.78 -38.25
N ASN A 3 -1.11 -54.88 -38.78
CA ASN A 3 -0.28 -53.85 -38.16
C ASN A 3 -1.08 -52.59 -37.75
N ASN A 4 -2.32 -52.74 -37.22
CA ASN A 4 -3.18 -51.61 -36.94
C ASN A 4 -3.03 -51.01 -35.49
N TYR A 5 -2.29 -51.66 -34.62
CA TYR A 5 -2.13 -51.20 -33.24
C TYR A 5 -1.06 -50.10 -33.06
N SER A 6 -0.10 -50.03 -34.00
CA SER A 6 0.97 -48.99 -33.94
C SER A 6 0.51 -47.58 -34.30
N ARG A 7 -0.55 -47.43 -35.08
CA ARG A 7 -1.06 -46.10 -35.49
C ARG A 7 -1.95 -45.43 -34.45
N VAL A 8 -2.62 -46.22 -33.60
CA VAL A 8 -3.49 -45.71 -32.56
C VAL A 8 -2.68 -45.22 -31.36
N ALA A 9 -1.56 -45.88 -31.03
CA ALA A 9 -0.69 -45.46 -29.92
C ALA A 9 0.04 -44.11 -30.16
N ILE A 10 0.39 -43.84 -31.42
CA ILE A 10 1.08 -42.59 -31.78
C ILE A 10 0.13 -41.38 -31.75
N PHE A 11 -1.16 -41.54 -32.07
CA PHE A 11 -2.14 -40.46 -31.97
C PHE A 11 -2.55 -40.12 -30.53
N MET A 12 -2.50 -41.08 -29.62
CA MET A 12 -2.83 -40.85 -28.19
C MET A 12 -1.70 -40.12 -27.43
N CYS A 13 -0.42 -40.31 -27.81
CA CYS A 13 0.69 -39.60 -27.19
C CYS A 13 0.80 -38.12 -27.59
N VAL A 14 0.33 -37.75 -28.80
CA VAL A 14 0.38 -36.36 -29.28
C VAL A 14 -0.67 -35.50 -28.60
N PHE A 15 -1.81 -36.05 -28.17
CA PHE A 15 -2.83 -35.31 -27.46
C PHE A 15 -2.54 -35.05 -25.95
N LEU A 16 -1.64 -35.83 -25.33
CA LEU A 16 -1.25 -35.64 -23.95
C LEU A 16 -0.16 -34.55 -23.72
N LEU A 17 0.51 -34.13 -24.80
CA LEU A 17 1.53 -33.07 -24.72
C LEU A 17 0.97 -31.66 -24.96
N ALA A 18 -0.28 -31.53 -25.39
CA ALA A 18 -0.92 -30.22 -25.63
C ALA A 18 -1.63 -29.61 -24.39
N ALA A 19 -1.62 -30.27 -23.26
CA ALA A 19 -2.32 -29.81 -22.05
C ALA A 19 -1.40 -29.20 -20.97
N TRP A 20 -0.14 -28.90 -21.29
CA TRP A 20 0.62 -27.92 -20.52
C TRP A 20 0.24 -26.52 -21.00
N SER A 21 -1.04 -26.23 -20.82
CA SER A 21 -1.58 -24.90 -20.95
C SER A 21 -0.82 -24.00 -19.98
N MET A 22 -0.14 -23.03 -20.54
CA MET A 22 0.48 -21.89 -19.90
C MET A 22 -0.46 -21.34 -18.82
N ALA A 23 -0.25 -21.71 -17.57
CA ALA A 23 -0.65 -20.85 -16.48
C ALA A 23 0.20 -19.58 -16.68
N GLU A 24 -0.38 -18.50 -17.18
CA GLU A 24 0.28 -17.20 -17.14
C GLU A 24 0.75 -17.01 -15.70
N PRO A 25 2.03 -16.68 -15.49
CA PRO A 25 2.50 -16.37 -14.15
C PRO A 25 1.58 -15.27 -13.61
N LEU A 26 0.91 -15.54 -12.49
CA LEU A 26 0.12 -14.54 -11.77
C LEU A 26 0.98 -13.28 -11.69
N LYS A 27 0.61 -12.24 -12.45
CA LYS A 27 1.32 -10.98 -12.47
C LYS A 27 1.27 -10.46 -11.05
N ALA A 28 2.42 -10.48 -10.36
CA ALA A 28 2.50 -9.96 -9.01
C ALA A 28 1.92 -8.55 -9.02
N SER A 29 1.00 -8.26 -8.10
CA SER A 29 0.45 -6.92 -7.97
C SER A 29 1.61 -5.96 -7.76
N PRO A 30 1.70 -4.85 -8.51
CA PRO A 30 2.78 -3.91 -8.36
C PRO A 30 2.80 -3.39 -6.92
N ALA A 31 3.98 -3.29 -6.35
CA ALA A 31 4.20 -2.74 -5.02
C ALA A 31 5.16 -1.55 -5.14
N ILE A 32 4.99 -0.56 -4.27
CA ILE A 32 5.89 0.59 -4.20
C ILE A 32 7.35 0.14 -4.07
N THR A 33 8.26 0.77 -4.81
CA THR A 33 9.70 0.50 -4.71
C THR A 33 10.31 1.14 -3.47
N ALA A 34 11.45 0.63 -3.02
CA ALA A 34 12.18 1.24 -1.90
C ALA A 34 12.73 2.63 -2.25
N GLU A 35 13.01 2.89 -3.53
CA GLU A 35 13.47 4.18 -4.01
C GLU A 35 12.34 5.22 -3.97
N ALA A 36 11.20 4.93 -4.57
CA ALA A 36 10.02 5.80 -4.49
C ALA A 36 9.62 6.08 -3.03
N ALA A 37 9.67 5.07 -2.16
CA ALA A 37 9.37 5.26 -0.75
C ALA A 37 10.35 6.23 -0.05
N ARG A 38 11.65 6.23 -0.43
CA ARG A 38 12.62 7.22 0.09
C ARG A 38 12.36 8.62 -0.43
N THR A 39 12.07 8.77 -1.73
CA THR A 39 11.73 10.07 -2.34
C THR A 39 10.49 10.68 -1.69
N MET A 40 9.41 9.92 -1.58
CA MET A 40 8.20 10.34 -0.86
C MET A 40 8.49 10.77 0.59
N THR A 41 9.33 10.03 1.29
CA THR A 41 9.72 10.36 2.66
C THR A 41 10.44 11.71 2.72
N ALA A 42 11.36 11.97 1.80
CA ALA A 42 12.09 13.24 1.75
C ALA A 42 11.16 14.42 1.42
N ALA A 43 10.17 14.22 0.54
CA ALA A 43 9.17 15.24 0.21
C ALA A 43 8.28 15.58 1.42
N ALA A 44 7.75 14.56 2.13
CA ALA A 44 6.97 14.76 3.35
C ALA A 44 7.76 15.50 4.42
N GLU A 45 9.03 15.11 4.62
CA GLU A 45 9.92 15.76 5.60
C GLU A 45 10.15 17.24 5.24
N ARG A 46 10.42 17.56 3.96
CA ARG A 46 10.54 18.95 3.50
C ARG A 46 9.30 19.77 3.80
N ALA A 47 8.12 19.23 3.48
CA ALA A 47 6.83 19.88 3.71
C ALA A 47 6.59 20.16 5.21
N ALA A 48 6.87 19.20 6.08
CA ALA A 48 6.72 19.35 7.52
C ALA A 48 7.70 20.37 8.10
N ARG A 49 8.98 20.32 7.72
CA ARG A 49 10.01 21.28 8.16
C ARG A 49 9.68 22.72 7.75
N ALA A 50 9.13 22.90 6.55
CA ALA A 50 8.72 24.23 6.07
C ALA A 50 7.64 24.88 6.95
N GLN A 51 6.87 24.07 7.67
CA GLN A 51 5.83 24.51 8.60
C GLN A 51 6.26 24.40 10.08
N GLY A 52 7.51 24.03 10.36
CA GLY A 52 8.05 23.94 11.73
C GLY A 52 7.64 22.67 12.50
N TYR A 53 7.21 21.63 11.82
CA TYR A 53 6.81 20.36 12.44
C TYR A 53 7.89 19.29 12.32
N ALA A 54 7.99 18.44 13.36
CA ALA A 54 8.70 17.18 13.34
C ALA A 54 7.69 16.03 13.27
N ILE A 55 7.88 15.10 12.35
CA ILE A 55 6.93 14.03 12.05
C ILE A 55 7.59 12.65 12.02
N VAL A 56 6.77 11.62 12.15
CA VAL A 56 7.08 10.23 11.75
C VAL A 56 6.40 9.94 10.44
N ILE A 57 7.13 9.32 9.53
CA ILE A 57 6.68 8.90 8.22
C ILE A 57 6.81 7.38 8.12
N SER A 58 5.75 6.69 7.76
CA SER A 58 5.74 5.26 7.51
C SER A 58 5.18 4.99 6.12
N ILE A 59 5.89 4.21 5.30
CA ILE A 59 5.46 3.77 3.98
C ILE A 59 5.45 2.25 3.96
N VAL A 60 4.34 1.68 3.54
CA VAL A 60 4.13 0.23 3.42
C VAL A 60 3.69 -0.12 2.00
N ASP A 61 3.91 -1.37 1.60
CA ASP A 61 3.38 -1.88 0.33
C ASP A 61 1.86 -2.13 0.41
N ASN A 62 1.24 -2.52 -0.69
CA ASN A 62 -0.19 -2.80 -0.78
C ASN A 62 -0.65 -4.04 0.03
N HIS A 63 0.29 -4.79 0.60
CA HIS A 63 0.01 -5.87 1.56
C HIS A 63 0.20 -5.42 3.02
N GLY A 64 0.72 -4.21 3.23
CA GLY A 64 0.98 -3.64 4.55
C GLY A 64 2.38 -3.97 5.09
N ASN A 65 3.30 -4.49 4.28
CA ASN A 65 4.68 -4.72 4.70
C ASN A 65 5.48 -3.42 4.65
N LEU A 66 6.29 -3.17 5.67
CA LEU A 66 7.10 -1.96 5.77
C LEU A 66 8.09 -1.86 4.62
N LYS A 67 8.08 -0.71 3.91
CA LYS A 67 9.03 -0.36 2.86
C LYS A 67 10.02 0.70 3.31
N HIS A 68 9.54 1.75 4.00
CA HIS A 68 10.38 2.79 4.54
C HIS A 68 9.77 3.35 5.82
N PHE A 69 10.65 3.75 6.74
CA PHE A 69 10.26 4.37 7.99
C PHE A 69 11.27 5.45 8.34
N HIS A 70 10.78 6.64 8.65
CA HIS A 70 11.61 7.75 9.10
C HIS A 70 10.97 8.44 10.30
N ARG A 71 11.77 8.66 11.33
CA ARG A 71 11.39 9.45 12.51
C ARG A 71 12.31 10.64 12.62
N MET A 72 11.74 11.84 12.52
CA MET A 72 12.47 13.09 12.77
C MET A 72 12.81 13.22 14.26
N ASP A 73 13.87 13.97 14.58
CA ASP A 73 14.23 14.29 15.96
C ASP A 73 13.16 15.16 16.61
N GLY A 74 12.94 14.94 17.90
CA GLY A 74 12.01 15.73 18.71
C GLY A 74 10.54 15.30 18.61
N VAL A 75 10.17 14.40 17.68
CA VAL A 75 8.79 13.92 17.59
C VAL A 75 8.44 12.97 18.74
N SER A 76 7.19 13.03 19.19
CA SER A 76 6.66 12.14 20.24
C SER A 76 6.80 10.66 19.89
N SER A 77 7.17 9.82 20.84
CA SER A 77 7.26 8.37 20.64
C SER A 77 5.92 7.72 20.28
N GLY A 78 4.80 8.27 20.73
CA GLY A 78 3.46 7.81 20.36
C GLY A 78 3.16 7.93 18.87
N SER A 79 3.77 8.91 18.19
CA SER A 79 3.63 9.12 16.74
C SER A 79 4.19 7.96 15.92
N ILE A 80 5.10 7.15 16.45
CA ILE A 80 5.67 5.98 15.79
C ILE A 80 4.56 5.00 15.41
N GLN A 81 3.81 4.54 16.40
CA GLN A 81 2.72 3.59 16.20
C GLN A 81 1.58 4.20 15.37
N VAL A 82 1.25 5.46 15.61
CA VAL A 82 0.17 6.13 14.88
C VAL A 82 0.48 6.24 13.39
N ALA A 83 1.71 6.62 13.00
CA ALA A 83 2.11 6.68 11.58
C ALA A 83 2.02 5.30 10.92
N GLN A 84 2.46 4.25 11.59
CA GLN A 84 2.37 2.88 11.08
C GLN A 84 0.91 2.43 10.90
N LEU A 85 0.04 2.70 11.87
CA LEU A 85 -1.39 2.38 11.78
C LEU A 85 -2.07 3.14 10.63
N LYS A 86 -1.74 4.42 10.43
CA LYS A 86 -2.27 5.24 9.33
C LYS A 86 -1.84 4.67 7.96
N ALA A 87 -0.55 4.34 7.79
CA ALA A 87 -0.05 3.71 6.58
C ALA A 87 -0.74 2.37 6.30
N MET A 88 -0.82 1.50 7.32
CA MET A 88 -1.47 0.21 7.25
C MET A 88 -2.96 0.32 6.86
N THR A 89 -3.67 1.29 7.44
CA THR A 89 -5.08 1.53 7.13
C THR A 89 -5.27 1.84 5.66
N SER A 90 -4.48 2.77 5.10
CA SER A 90 -4.61 3.18 3.70
C SER A 90 -4.02 2.18 2.71
N ALA A 91 -3.11 1.31 3.14
CA ALA A 91 -2.61 0.20 2.32
C ALA A 91 -3.62 -0.95 2.19
N ARG A 92 -4.39 -1.23 3.23
CA ARG A 92 -5.36 -2.35 3.22
C ARG A 92 -6.76 -1.94 2.79
N PHE A 93 -7.13 -0.68 3.01
CA PHE A 93 -8.29 -0.03 2.42
C PHE A 93 -7.75 1.06 1.48
N PRO A 94 -7.87 0.94 0.14
CA PRO A 94 -7.30 1.90 -0.80
C PRO A 94 -8.08 3.23 -0.80
N LEU A 95 -8.11 3.87 0.37
CA LEU A 95 -8.72 5.15 0.67
C LEU A 95 -7.99 5.82 1.83
N SER A 96 -8.20 7.12 2.03
CA SER A 96 -7.59 7.81 3.16
C SER A 96 -8.14 7.28 4.50
N SER A 97 -7.32 7.30 5.54
CA SER A 97 -7.76 6.93 6.89
C SER A 97 -8.89 7.84 7.40
N ARG A 98 -8.95 9.09 6.94
CA ARG A 98 -10.07 10.00 7.19
C ARG A 98 -11.37 9.53 6.51
N SER A 99 -11.30 9.13 5.24
CA SER A 99 -12.49 8.61 4.53
C SER A 99 -13.01 7.32 5.17
N LEU A 100 -12.12 6.48 5.72
CA LEU A 100 -12.54 5.33 6.50
C LEU A 100 -13.27 5.74 7.80
N ALA A 101 -12.79 6.79 8.47
CA ALA A 101 -13.45 7.35 9.65
C ALA A 101 -14.87 7.84 9.33
N ASP A 102 -15.02 8.62 8.27
CA ASP A 102 -16.31 9.16 7.83
C ASP A 102 -17.29 8.04 7.45
N ARG A 103 -16.79 7.01 6.74
CA ARG A 103 -17.57 5.80 6.42
C ARG A 103 -18.01 5.06 7.67
N SER A 104 -17.11 4.89 8.64
CA SER A 104 -17.38 4.19 9.89
C SER A 104 -18.41 4.91 10.75
N ALA A 105 -18.30 6.23 10.85
CA ALA A 105 -19.23 7.07 11.61
C ALA A 105 -20.66 7.05 11.03
N GLY A 106 -20.81 6.81 9.72
CA GLY A 106 -22.10 6.66 9.05
C GLY A 106 -22.76 5.29 9.27
N LEU A 107 -22.10 4.34 9.94
CA LEU A 107 -22.62 3.00 10.20
C LEU A 107 -23.01 2.81 11.67
N PRO A 108 -24.02 1.96 11.98
CA PRO A 108 -24.33 1.62 13.37
C PRO A 108 -23.12 1.07 14.12
N ALA A 109 -22.92 1.53 15.34
CA ALA A 109 -21.87 1.10 16.25
C ALA A 109 -20.42 1.42 15.79
N ASN A 110 -20.21 2.26 14.77
CA ASN A 110 -18.88 2.67 14.29
C ASN A 110 -17.89 1.48 14.12
N PRO A 111 -18.20 0.51 13.27
CA PRO A 111 -17.59 -0.83 13.31
C PRO A 111 -16.08 -0.83 13.02
N TYR A 112 -15.57 0.11 12.21
CA TYR A 112 -14.15 0.16 11.91
C TYR A 112 -13.29 0.67 13.08
N ALA A 113 -13.89 1.29 14.10
CA ALA A 113 -13.17 1.74 15.30
C ALA A 113 -12.62 0.59 16.14
N SER A 114 -13.20 -0.61 16.02
CA SER A 114 -12.80 -1.81 16.78
C SER A 114 -11.86 -2.75 16.01
N LEU A 115 -11.47 -2.42 14.76
CA LEU A 115 -10.59 -3.28 13.98
C LEU A 115 -9.15 -3.20 14.49
N PRO A 116 -8.52 -4.33 14.90
CA PRO A 116 -7.12 -4.34 15.30
C PRO A 116 -6.20 -3.98 14.12
N GLY A 117 -5.16 -3.17 14.38
CA GLY A 117 -4.18 -2.79 13.37
C GLY A 117 -4.63 -1.72 12.37
N PHE A 118 -5.77 -1.06 12.65
CA PHE A 118 -6.28 0.08 11.88
C PHE A 118 -6.48 1.31 12.75
N THR A 119 -6.54 2.47 12.12
CA THR A 119 -6.88 3.72 12.80
C THR A 119 -7.80 4.58 11.95
N LEU A 120 -8.68 5.32 12.62
CA LEU A 120 -9.57 6.31 12.02
C LEU A 120 -8.99 7.73 12.07
N LEU A 121 -7.74 7.89 12.53
CA LEU A 121 -7.06 9.19 12.54
C LEU A 121 -6.62 9.57 11.13
N GLY A 122 -6.93 10.80 10.69
CA GLY A 122 -6.46 11.35 9.42
C GLY A 122 -4.94 11.42 9.33
N GLY A 123 -4.39 11.40 8.10
CA GLY A 123 -2.95 11.43 7.82
C GLY A 123 -2.41 10.12 7.25
N GLY A 124 -3.28 9.16 6.93
CA GLY A 124 -2.98 8.01 6.09
C GLY A 124 -3.57 8.20 4.69
N LEU A 125 -2.77 7.98 3.63
CA LEU A 125 -3.21 8.06 2.23
C LEU A 125 -2.78 6.82 1.45
N PRO A 126 -3.62 6.33 0.51
CA PRO A 126 -3.23 5.26 -0.41
C PRO A 126 -2.22 5.79 -1.43
N ILE A 127 -1.27 4.96 -1.81
CA ILE A 127 -0.32 5.25 -2.88
C ILE A 127 -0.78 4.54 -4.14
N MET A 128 -0.96 5.31 -5.21
CA MET A 128 -1.37 4.83 -6.52
C MET A 128 -0.21 5.01 -7.50
N ASP A 129 -0.05 4.10 -8.45
CA ASP A 129 0.90 4.31 -9.56
C ASP A 129 0.29 5.21 -10.66
N ALA A 130 1.09 5.52 -11.68
CA ALA A 130 0.66 6.34 -12.83
C ALA A 130 -0.51 5.74 -13.62
N ASN A 131 -0.80 4.45 -13.46
CA ASN A 131 -1.93 3.76 -14.09
C ASN A 131 -3.15 3.69 -13.17
N GLY A 132 -3.10 4.31 -11.98
CA GLY A 132 -4.14 4.26 -10.97
C GLY A 132 -4.22 2.92 -10.23
N GLN A 133 -3.18 2.08 -10.27
CA GLN A 133 -3.13 0.85 -9.49
C GLN A 133 -2.64 1.14 -8.07
N HIS A 134 -3.28 0.55 -7.09
CA HIS A 134 -2.91 0.68 -5.69
C HIS A 134 -1.64 -0.12 -5.38
N ILE A 135 -0.57 0.57 -4.97
CA ILE A 135 0.77 0.00 -4.75
C ILE A 135 1.27 0.10 -3.31
N GLY A 136 0.58 0.81 -2.43
CA GLY A 136 0.98 0.96 -1.03
C GLY A 136 0.16 1.96 -0.25
N GLY A 137 0.68 2.33 0.92
CA GLY A 137 0.11 3.35 1.79
C GLY A 137 1.18 4.15 2.51
N ILE A 138 0.95 5.44 2.66
CA ILE A 138 1.75 6.35 3.48
C ILE A 138 0.97 6.76 4.73
N GLY A 139 1.63 6.86 5.87
CA GLY A 139 1.07 7.36 7.12
C GLY A 139 2.01 8.33 7.79
N ILE A 140 1.48 9.49 8.17
CA ILE A 140 2.23 10.55 8.84
C ILE A 140 1.60 10.85 10.20
N SER A 141 2.46 11.12 11.20
CA SER A 141 2.04 11.51 12.53
C SER A 141 3.07 12.42 13.21
N GLY A 142 2.61 13.48 13.83
CA GLY A 142 3.46 14.43 14.55
C GLY A 142 2.85 15.83 14.64
N ALA A 143 1.83 16.10 13.82
CA ALA A 143 1.06 17.33 13.82
C ALA A 143 -0.43 17.03 14.10
N THR A 144 -1.35 17.90 13.64
CA THR A 144 -2.77 17.57 13.65
C THR A 144 -3.09 16.57 12.53
N PRO A 145 -4.19 15.81 12.63
CA PRO A 145 -4.59 14.88 11.56
C PRO A 145 -4.71 15.52 10.18
N GLU A 146 -5.13 16.79 10.12
CA GLU A 146 -5.26 17.56 8.90
C GLU A 146 -3.90 17.94 8.30
N LEU A 147 -2.95 18.37 9.13
CA LEU A 147 -1.57 18.68 8.70
C LEU A 147 -0.82 17.40 8.31
N ASP A 148 -0.97 16.34 9.08
CA ASP A 148 -0.40 15.03 8.75
C ASP A 148 -0.86 14.57 7.35
N ALA A 149 -2.14 14.77 7.01
CA ALA A 149 -2.68 14.47 5.70
C ALA A 149 -2.12 15.38 4.59
N GLN A 150 -1.91 16.67 4.89
CA GLN A 150 -1.27 17.60 3.94
C GLN A 150 0.18 17.21 3.65
N PHE A 151 0.95 16.80 4.66
CA PHE A 151 2.33 16.34 4.47
C PHE A 151 2.38 15.01 3.70
N ALA A 152 1.41 14.13 3.93
CA ALA A 152 1.27 12.90 3.15
C ALA A 152 0.91 13.21 1.68
N GLN A 153 0.03 14.17 1.45
CA GLN A 153 -0.33 14.60 0.10
C GLN A 153 0.86 15.23 -0.63
N ALA A 154 1.64 16.08 0.04
CA ALA A 154 2.86 16.66 -0.54
C ALA A 154 3.89 15.59 -0.97
N ALA A 155 3.92 14.44 -0.31
CA ALA A 155 4.74 13.31 -0.73
C ALA A 155 4.21 12.60 -1.98
N LEU A 156 2.88 12.58 -2.19
CA LEU A 156 2.25 11.98 -3.37
C LEU A 156 2.30 12.90 -4.60
N ASP A 157 2.37 14.21 -4.37
CA ASP A 157 2.38 15.23 -5.43
C ASP A 157 3.82 15.58 -5.90
N ASP A 158 4.84 14.94 -5.34
CA ASP A 158 6.25 15.19 -5.70
C ASP A 158 6.55 14.58 -7.08
N ASP A 159 6.96 15.42 -8.02
CA ASP A 159 7.23 15.03 -9.42
C ASP A 159 8.41 14.06 -9.59
N ASP A 160 9.21 13.85 -8.56
CA ASP A 160 10.36 12.94 -8.55
C ASP A 160 10.00 11.48 -8.18
N VAL A 161 8.71 11.15 -8.04
CA VAL A 161 8.20 9.84 -7.58
C VAL A 161 7.71 8.95 -8.72
#